data_19041de26db00455e9717f31ed02fe62
#
_entry.id   19041de26db00455e9717f31ed02fe62
#
_cell.length_a   1.000
_cell.length_b   1.000
_cell.length_c   1.000
_cell.angle_alpha   90.00
_cell.angle_beta   90.00
_cell.angle_gamma   90.00
#
_symmetry.space_group_name_H-M   'P 1'
#
loop_
_entity.id
_entity.type
_entity.pdbx_description
1 polymer ?
#
loop_
_entity_poly.entity_id
_entity_poly.type
_entity_poly.pdbx_seq_one_letter_code
_entity_poly.pdbx_strand_id
1 'polypeptide(L)'
;RKKVIVPGDHDCRHPTGNFSPFSHKKRLKSLLRQTALRDSEYNSRNSLICGIRVKNIPTLRKPCKTGQPFLQADVYPHIMNAMEQVTTQPKFQNLLRWMLPIAAMFAFAAWFFIAPPGLLGKADGIGYAVCHRISERSFHIGDRQLPLCARCTGEFNAAAISLIFFAFASGKKSGFPGWRLGAPLILFFLAFGLDGSNSYLYLLKQTSPDAFKNIPNLYIPNATLRLLTGSGMGIALASILFPAFNQTVWKTTSPERALDWKKLAMLVGIILLVDLLILTDSPLVLYPVAILSALGVLTLLTIVFTMTWLMIMRQENAFHRLNEMWMPFLAGLTLALLMISAIDLLRFNLTGTWGGIPLG
;
A
#
# COMPACT_ATOMS: atom_id res chain seq x y z
N ARG A 1 41.46 42.56 -37.66
CA ARG A 1 42.08 43.14 -36.44
C ARG A 1 40.94 43.68 -35.55
N LYS A 2 40.50 42.93 -34.55
CA LYS A 2 39.71 43.46 -33.43
C LYS A 2 40.33 42.94 -32.14
N LYS A 3 40.74 43.90 -31.31
CA LYS A 3 41.32 43.71 -29.99
C LYS A 3 40.27 43.10 -29.05
N VAL A 4 40.64 42.06 -28.32
CA VAL A 4 39.95 41.51 -27.17
C VAL A 4 40.45 42.30 -25.94
N ILE A 5 39.56 42.91 -25.20
CA ILE A 5 39.82 43.56 -23.91
C ILE A 5 39.43 42.55 -22.83
N VAL A 6 40.40 42.27 -21.96
CA VAL A 6 40.22 41.47 -20.72
C VAL A 6 39.94 42.47 -19.60
N PRO A 7 38.90 42.35 -18.79
CA PRO A 7 38.73 43.14 -17.55
C PRO A 7 39.39 42.42 -16.36
N GLY A 8 40.07 43.24 -15.61
CA GLY A 8 40.99 43.01 -14.56
C GLY A 8 40.42 42.44 -13.23
N ASP A 9 41.44 42.10 -12.46
CA ASP A 9 41.46 41.66 -11.07
C ASP A 9 40.51 42.45 -10.13
N HIS A 10 39.71 41.74 -9.35
CA HIS A 10 39.12 42.26 -8.12
C HIS A 10 39.66 41.55 -6.88
N ASP A 11 40.37 42.37 -6.13
CA ASP A 11 40.90 42.19 -4.77
C ASP A 11 40.06 41.28 -3.86
N CYS A 12 40.65 40.19 -3.42
CA CYS A 12 40.22 39.40 -2.25
C CYS A 12 40.71 40.07 -0.97
N ARG A 13 39.89 40.95 -0.37
CA ARG A 13 40.13 41.36 1.03
C ARG A 13 39.65 40.27 1.99
N HIS A 14 40.58 39.72 2.76
CA HIS A 14 40.32 38.87 3.91
C HIS A 14 39.64 39.67 5.05
N PRO A 15 38.54 39.20 5.60
CA PRO A 15 38.11 39.68 6.92
C PRO A 15 38.85 38.88 8.00
N THR A 16 39.72 39.57 8.72
CA THR A 16 40.31 39.10 9.97
C THR A 16 39.23 39.02 11.05
N GLY A 17 38.65 37.83 11.22
CA GLY A 17 37.75 37.50 12.32
C GLY A 17 38.49 36.56 13.27
N ASN A 18 38.78 36.99 14.50
CA ASN A 18 39.34 36.21 15.58
C ASN A 18 38.47 34.98 15.89
N PHE A 19 38.86 33.82 15.41
CA PHE A 19 38.24 32.53 15.78
C PHE A 19 38.97 31.99 17.03
N SER A 20 38.28 32.01 18.14
CA SER A 20 38.72 31.39 19.39
C SER A 20 38.82 29.86 19.22
N PRO A 21 39.92 29.20 19.62
CA PRO A 21 40.12 27.75 19.47
C PRO A 21 39.19 26.90 20.35
N PHE A 22 38.36 27.48 21.17
CA PHE A 22 37.48 26.77 22.11
C PHE A 22 36.21 26.19 21.52
N SER A 23 35.75 26.67 20.37
CA SER A 23 34.51 26.25 19.73
C SER A 23 34.62 24.90 18.98
N HIS A 24 35.80 24.63 18.40
CA HIS A 24 36.01 23.40 17.58
C HIS A 24 36.09 22.13 18.43
N LYS A 25 36.61 22.21 19.66
CA LYS A 25 36.74 21.07 20.57
C LYS A 25 35.40 20.59 21.13
N LYS A 26 34.43 21.50 21.33
CA LYS A 26 33.06 21.14 21.77
C LYS A 26 32.26 20.47 20.66
N ARG A 27 32.40 20.92 19.41
CA ARG A 27 31.71 20.34 18.25
C ARG A 27 32.22 18.95 17.89
N LEU A 28 33.55 18.74 18.00
CA LEU A 28 34.16 17.43 17.75
C LEU A 28 33.77 16.41 18.85
N LYS A 29 33.69 16.84 20.13
CA LYS A 29 33.24 15.98 21.24
C LYS A 29 31.75 15.61 21.14
N SER A 30 30.89 16.48 20.61
CA SER A 30 29.47 16.14 20.38
C SER A 30 29.27 15.15 19.21
N LEU A 31 30.05 15.29 18.13
CA LEU A 31 30.04 14.34 17.00
C LEU A 31 30.58 12.96 17.40
N LEU A 32 31.68 12.92 18.17
CA LEU A 32 32.22 11.65 18.69
C LEU A 32 31.30 10.97 19.70
N ARG A 33 30.52 11.75 20.49
CA ARG A 33 29.48 11.17 21.36
C ARG A 33 28.29 10.62 20.59
N GLN A 34 27.89 11.25 19.48
CA GLN A 34 26.81 10.75 18.64
C GLN A 34 27.19 9.49 17.86
N THR A 35 28.43 9.36 17.40
CA THR A 35 28.94 8.11 16.79
C THR A 35 29.05 6.99 17.81
N ALA A 36 29.59 7.25 19.02
CA ALA A 36 29.70 6.24 20.07
C ALA A 36 28.33 5.75 20.60
N LEU A 37 27.30 6.59 20.62
CA LEU A 37 25.93 6.19 20.96
C LEU A 37 25.29 5.33 19.85
N ARG A 38 25.58 5.63 18.57
CA ARG A 38 25.12 4.82 17.44
C ARG A 38 25.74 3.42 17.42
N ASP A 39 27.03 3.33 17.73
CA ASP A 39 27.77 2.05 17.80
C ASP A 39 27.33 1.20 19.01
N SER A 40 26.97 1.84 20.13
CA SER A 40 26.42 1.18 21.32
C SER A 40 25.01 0.62 21.07
N GLU A 41 24.17 1.36 20.34
CA GLU A 41 22.81 0.93 19.98
C GLU A 41 22.83 -0.21 18.93
N TYR A 42 23.76 -0.17 17.99
CA TYR A 42 24.01 -1.23 17.01
C TYR A 42 24.49 -2.52 17.66
N ASN A 43 25.41 -2.44 18.60
CA ASN A 43 25.93 -3.60 19.36
C ASN A 43 24.90 -4.19 20.32
N SER A 44 24.04 -3.37 20.94
CA SER A 44 22.95 -3.84 21.81
C SER A 44 21.87 -4.63 21.05
N ARG A 45 21.54 -4.24 19.81
CA ARG A 45 20.58 -4.98 18.98
C ARG A 45 21.14 -6.32 18.48
N ASN A 46 22.44 -6.40 18.20
CA ASN A 46 23.08 -7.64 17.75
C ASN A 46 23.29 -8.68 18.87
N SER A 47 23.37 -8.25 20.13
CA SER A 47 23.46 -9.20 21.26
C SER A 47 22.14 -9.91 21.57
N LEU A 48 20.99 -9.34 21.19
CA LEU A 48 19.68 -9.95 21.38
C LEU A 48 19.37 -11.06 20.33
N ILE A 49 20.02 -11.03 19.16
CA ILE A 49 19.81 -12.02 18.09
C ILE A 49 20.64 -13.30 18.31
N CYS A 50 21.69 -13.24 19.12
CA CYS A 50 22.58 -14.37 19.39
C CYS A 50 22.01 -15.41 20.40
N GLY A 51 20.81 -15.20 20.92
CA GLY A 51 20.17 -16.04 21.97
C GLY A 51 19.28 -17.18 21.47
N ILE A 52 19.05 -17.37 20.16
CA ILE A 52 18.21 -18.45 19.65
C ILE A 52 19.05 -19.72 19.46
N ARG A 53 18.98 -20.59 20.45
CA ARG A 53 19.62 -21.92 20.45
C ARG A 53 18.79 -22.90 19.61
N VAL A 54 19.22 -23.16 18.36
CA VAL A 54 18.68 -24.29 17.58
C VAL A 54 19.29 -25.57 18.10
N LYS A 55 18.50 -26.42 18.77
CA LYS A 55 18.88 -27.79 19.16
C LYS A 55 18.81 -28.70 17.92
N ASN A 56 19.86 -29.51 17.75
CA ASN A 56 20.01 -30.63 16.81
C ASN A 56 20.57 -30.35 15.42
N ILE A 57 21.91 -30.07 15.36
CA ILE A 57 22.78 -30.53 14.26
C ILE A 57 24.19 -30.74 14.87
N PRO A 58 24.69 -32.00 14.95
CA PRO A 58 25.97 -32.31 15.58
C PRO A 58 27.10 -32.49 14.55
N THR A 59 27.52 -31.48 13.82
CA THR A 59 28.83 -31.50 13.14
C THR A 59 29.07 -30.13 12.53
N LEU A 60 29.64 -29.20 13.31
CA LEU A 60 30.51 -28.12 12.84
C LEU A 60 30.86 -27.23 14.04
N ARG A 61 31.72 -27.77 14.95
CA ARG A 61 32.40 -26.96 15.95
C ARG A 61 33.67 -26.39 15.33
N LYS A 62 33.63 -25.18 14.81
CA LYS A 62 34.80 -24.29 14.78
C LYS A 62 34.46 -23.05 15.61
N PRO A 63 35.36 -22.58 16.49
CA PRO A 63 35.05 -21.45 17.34
C PRO A 63 34.95 -20.18 16.52
N CYS A 64 33.80 -19.47 16.58
CA CYS A 64 33.62 -18.14 16.03
C CYS A 64 34.57 -17.17 16.73
N LYS A 65 35.65 -16.76 16.06
CA LYS A 65 36.57 -15.73 16.54
C LYS A 65 36.12 -14.29 16.22
N THR A 66 35.05 -14.12 15.48
CA THR A 66 34.42 -12.81 15.22
C THR A 66 32.92 -13.03 15.16
N GLY A 67 32.15 -12.31 15.97
CA GLY A 67 30.70 -12.47 16.16
C GLY A 67 29.84 -12.12 14.95
N GLN A 68 30.11 -12.74 13.78
CA GLN A 68 29.27 -12.66 12.60
C GLN A 68 28.50 -13.96 12.36
N PRO A 69 27.19 -13.92 12.07
CA PRO A 69 26.41 -15.09 11.73
C PRO A 69 26.86 -15.66 10.40
N PHE A 70 27.32 -16.93 10.42
CA PHE A 70 28.14 -17.63 9.42
C PHE A 70 27.45 -18.00 8.09
N LEU A 71 26.23 -17.58 7.79
CA LEU A 71 25.56 -17.99 6.52
C LEU A 71 24.81 -16.86 5.79
N GLN A 72 24.78 -15.65 6.33
CA GLN A 72 24.04 -14.55 5.73
C GLN A 72 24.93 -13.41 5.20
N ALA A 73 26.21 -13.38 5.59
CA ALA A 73 27.11 -12.27 5.28
C ALA A 73 27.66 -12.28 3.84
N ASP A 74 27.87 -13.46 3.25
CA ASP A 74 28.61 -13.55 1.98
C ASP A 74 27.72 -13.76 0.75
N VAL A 75 26.57 -14.45 0.88
CA VAL A 75 25.69 -14.73 -0.27
C VAL A 75 24.75 -13.57 -0.57
N TYR A 76 24.24 -12.90 0.46
CA TYR A 76 23.29 -11.80 0.31
C TYR A 76 23.89 -10.58 -0.44
N PRO A 77 25.11 -10.12 -0.14
CA PRO A 77 25.75 -9.04 -0.90
C PRO A 77 25.98 -9.39 -2.36
N HIS A 78 26.37 -10.63 -2.67
CA HIS A 78 26.62 -11.06 -4.05
C HIS A 78 25.34 -11.12 -4.88
N ILE A 79 24.23 -11.64 -4.32
CA ILE A 79 22.93 -11.63 -4.97
C ILE A 79 22.43 -10.18 -5.15
N MET A 80 22.60 -9.36 -4.12
CA MET A 80 22.21 -7.96 -4.13
C MET A 80 22.98 -7.15 -5.18
N ASN A 81 24.30 -7.34 -5.28
CA ASN A 81 25.13 -6.68 -6.29
C ASN A 81 24.85 -7.19 -7.72
N ALA A 82 24.58 -8.49 -7.88
CA ALA A 82 24.21 -9.05 -9.17
C ALA A 82 22.86 -8.50 -9.66
N MET A 83 21.86 -8.38 -8.79
CA MET A 83 20.58 -7.77 -9.12
C MET A 83 20.71 -6.28 -9.45
N GLU A 84 21.56 -5.54 -8.72
CA GLU A 84 21.82 -4.13 -8.99
C GLU A 84 22.50 -3.93 -10.36
N GLN A 85 23.47 -4.79 -10.69
CA GLN A 85 24.12 -4.75 -12.00
C GLN A 85 23.14 -5.07 -13.14
N VAL A 86 22.21 -6.02 -12.96
CA VAL A 86 21.21 -6.35 -13.96
C VAL A 86 20.21 -5.22 -14.14
N THR A 87 19.70 -4.62 -13.05
CA THR A 87 18.68 -3.57 -13.12
C THR A 87 19.22 -2.23 -13.60
N THR A 88 20.51 -1.94 -13.40
CA THR A 88 21.16 -0.70 -13.85
C THR A 88 21.71 -0.79 -15.29
N GLN A 89 21.72 -1.96 -15.91
CA GLN A 89 22.20 -2.09 -17.29
C GLN A 89 21.27 -1.32 -18.27
N PRO A 90 21.83 -0.43 -19.10
CA PRO A 90 21.01 0.36 -20.04
C PRO A 90 20.27 -0.52 -21.05
N LYS A 91 20.78 -1.68 -21.40
CA LYS A 91 20.12 -2.66 -22.27
C LYS A 91 18.86 -3.23 -21.62
N PHE A 92 18.89 -3.55 -20.33
CA PHE A 92 17.74 -4.08 -19.59
C PHE A 92 16.65 -3.01 -19.42
N GLN A 93 17.02 -1.78 -19.09
CA GLN A 93 16.07 -0.67 -19.00
C GLN A 93 15.42 -0.34 -20.34
N ASN A 94 16.18 -0.39 -21.44
CA ASN A 94 15.64 -0.21 -22.78
C ASN A 94 14.68 -1.35 -23.15
N LEU A 95 15.02 -2.61 -22.83
CA LEU A 95 14.13 -3.75 -23.04
C LEU A 95 12.82 -3.59 -22.27
N LEU A 96 12.87 -3.25 -20.98
CA LEU A 96 11.69 -3.01 -20.16
C LEU A 96 10.80 -1.88 -20.71
N ARG A 97 11.43 -0.81 -21.23
CA ARG A 97 10.70 0.33 -21.80
C ARG A 97 9.80 -0.06 -22.97
N TRP A 98 10.16 -1.08 -23.73
CA TRP A 98 9.35 -1.59 -24.84
C TRP A 98 8.47 -2.77 -24.45
N MET A 99 8.97 -3.70 -23.65
CA MET A 99 8.19 -4.88 -23.24
C MET A 99 7.04 -4.55 -22.32
N LEU A 100 7.20 -3.58 -21.41
CA LEU A 100 6.19 -3.27 -20.41
C LEU A 100 4.89 -2.70 -21.00
N PRO A 101 4.90 -1.73 -21.95
CA PRO A 101 3.68 -1.30 -22.62
C PRO A 101 2.99 -2.41 -23.39
N ILE A 102 3.76 -3.30 -24.02
CA ILE A 102 3.21 -4.48 -24.75
C ILE A 102 2.55 -5.44 -23.75
N ALA A 103 3.22 -5.77 -22.65
CA ALA A 103 2.66 -6.61 -21.59
C ALA A 103 1.40 -5.98 -20.97
N ALA A 104 1.41 -4.66 -20.74
CA ALA A 104 0.25 -3.92 -20.25
C ALA A 104 -0.94 -3.98 -21.22
N MET A 105 -0.68 -3.85 -22.51
CA MET A 105 -1.71 -3.96 -23.54
C MET A 105 -2.32 -5.37 -23.57
N PHE A 106 -1.49 -6.41 -23.50
CA PHE A 106 -1.98 -7.80 -23.44
C PHE A 106 -2.75 -8.08 -22.14
N ALA A 107 -2.27 -7.61 -21.00
CA ALA A 107 -2.97 -7.77 -19.71
C ALA A 107 -4.33 -7.05 -19.72
N PHE A 108 -4.37 -5.83 -20.25
CA PHE A 108 -5.61 -5.08 -20.39
C PHE A 108 -6.56 -5.77 -21.36
N ALA A 109 -6.09 -6.21 -22.53
CA ALA A 109 -6.91 -6.93 -23.51
C ALA A 109 -7.44 -8.25 -22.91
N ALA A 110 -6.59 -9.03 -22.25
CA ALA A 110 -7.00 -10.27 -21.59
C ALA A 110 -8.12 -10.01 -20.59
N TRP A 111 -7.93 -9.08 -19.65
CA TRP A 111 -8.96 -8.69 -18.70
C TRP A 111 -10.23 -8.17 -19.39
N PHE A 112 -10.09 -7.32 -20.42
CA PHE A 112 -11.22 -6.73 -21.12
C PHE A 112 -12.11 -7.78 -21.82
N PHE A 113 -11.54 -8.83 -22.38
CA PHE A 113 -12.28 -9.89 -23.04
C PHE A 113 -12.80 -10.96 -22.05
N ILE A 114 -12.10 -11.21 -20.96
CA ILE A 114 -12.51 -12.15 -19.90
C ILE A 114 -13.68 -11.58 -19.08
N ALA A 115 -13.60 -10.32 -18.65
CA ALA A 115 -14.61 -9.68 -17.83
C ALA A 115 -15.95 -9.50 -18.57
N PRO A 116 -17.11 -9.61 -17.88
CA PRO A 116 -18.43 -9.48 -18.48
C PRO A 116 -18.61 -8.19 -19.30
N PRO A 117 -19.48 -8.16 -20.30
CA PRO A 117 -19.68 -7.01 -21.16
C PRO A 117 -20.35 -5.83 -20.45
N GLY A 118 -20.12 -4.62 -20.98
CA GLY A 118 -20.65 -3.36 -20.43
C GLY A 118 -19.84 -2.81 -19.28
N LEU A 119 -20.08 -1.53 -18.93
CA LEU A 119 -19.29 -0.80 -17.93
C LEU A 119 -19.41 -1.43 -16.54
N LEU A 120 -20.63 -1.73 -16.09
CA LEU A 120 -20.85 -2.43 -14.82
C LEU A 120 -20.35 -3.87 -14.88
N GLY A 121 -20.36 -4.53 -16.05
CA GLY A 121 -19.76 -5.86 -16.23
C GLY A 121 -18.25 -5.82 -16.01
N LYS A 122 -17.56 -4.80 -16.50
CA LYS A 122 -16.12 -4.58 -16.21
C LYS A 122 -15.85 -4.32 -14.74
N ALA A 123 -16.72 -3.54 -14.08
CA ALA A 123 -16.67 -3.36 -12.64
C ALA A 123 -16.92 -4.67 -11.87
N ASP A 124 -17.85 -5.50 -12.36
CA ASP A 124 -18.10 -6.84 -11.81
C ASP A 124 -16.86 -7.73 -11.87
N GLY A 125 -16.10 -7.73 -13.00
CA GLY A 125 -14.85 -8.46 -13.11
C GLY A 125 -13.85 -8.04 -12.03
N ILE A 126 -13.64 -6.73 -11.83
CA ILE A 126 -12.76 -6.26 -10.75
C ILE A 126 -13.27 -6.70 -9.38
N GLY A 127 -14.58 -6.55 -9.12
CA GLY A 127 -15.20 -6.93 -7.86
C GLY A 127 -15.14 -8.44 -7.60
N TYR A 128 -15.29 -9.24 -8.62
CA TYR A 128 -15.27 -10.71 -8.55
C TYR A 128 -13.93 -11.25 -8.08
N ALA A 129 -12.81 -10.60 -8.45
CA ALA A 129 -11.48 -10.99 -8.02
C ALA A 129 -11.25 -10.81 -6.50
N VAL A 130 -11.90 -9.83 -5.85
CA VAL A 130 -11.60 -9.45 -4.47
C VAL A 130 -12.73 -9.66 -3.48
N CYS A 131 -13.96 -9.92 -3.96
CA CYS A 131 -15.16 -10.03 -3.15
C CYS A 131 -15.93 -11.33 -3.41
N HIS A 132 -16.52 -11.90 -2.35
CA HIS A 132 -17.36 -13.09 -2.47
C HIS A 132 -18.68 -12.84 -3.21
N ARG A 133 -19.12 -11.57 -3.29
CA ARG A 133 -20.34 -11.14 -4.02
C ARG A 133 -21.62 -11.90 -3.60
N ILE A 134 -21.80 -12.09 -2.30
CA ILE A 134 -23.01 -12.70 -1.77
C ILE A 134 -24.17 -11.70 -1.93
N SER A 135 -25.25 -12.10 -2.64
CA SER A 135 -26.36 -11.23 -3.02
C SER A 135 -27.04 -10.57 -1.83
N GLU A 136 -27.36 -11.34 -0.78
CA GLU A 136 -28.05 -10.88 0.43
C GLU A 136 -27.20 -9.90 1.27
N ARG A 137 -25.93 -9.70 0.88
CA ARG A 137 -24.96 -8.83 1.57
C ARG A 137 -24.52 -7.65 0.72
N SER A 138 -25.21 -7.42 -0.39
CA SER A 138 -24.86 -6.40 -1.37
C SER A 138 -26.01 -5.46 -1.59
N PHE A 139 -25.71 -4.24 -2.04
CA PHE A 139 -26.71 -3.33 -2.57
C PHE A 139 -27.08 -3.73 -4.00
N HIS A 140 -28.24 -3.33 -4.47
CA HIS A 140 -28.78 -3.68 -5.79
C HIS A 140 -29.24 -2.43 -6.55
N ILE A 141 -29.02 -2.42 -7.85
CA ILE A 141 -29.59 -1.45 -8.78
C ILE A 141 -30.70 -2.19 -9.54
N GLY A 142 -31.95 -2.06 -9.10
CA GLY A 142 -33.02 -2.96 -9.53
C GLY A 142 -32.70 -4.41 -9.16
N ASP A 143 -32.73 -5.31 -10.14
CA ASP A 143 -32.40 -6.73 -9.95
C ASP A 143 -30.90 -7.02 -10.01
N ARG A 144 -30.08 -6.02 -10.31
CA ARG A 144 -28.64 -6.19 -10.48
C ARG A 144 -27.86 -5.92 -9.20
N GLN A 145 -27.14 -6.90 -8.72
CA GLN A 145 -26.19 -6.77 -7.62
C GLN A 145 -25.04 -5.82 -7.98
N LEU A 146 -24.56 -5.00 -7.02
CA LEU A 146 -23.34 -4.22 -7.16
C LEU A 146 -22.11 -5.13 -7.34
N PRO A 147 -21.02 -4.61 -7.95
CA PRO A 147 -19.75 -5.34 -8.11
C PRO A 147 -19.17 -5.88 -6.82
N LEU A 148 -19.42 -5.19 -5.70
CA LEU A 148 -18.91 -5.50 -4.38
C LEU A 148 -20.05 -5.63 -3.36
N CYS A 149 -19.85 -6.45 -2.32
CA CYS A 149 -20.77 -6.49 -1.18
C CYS A 149 -20.71 -5.18 -0.37
N ALA A 150 -21.71 -4.89 0.46
CA ALA A 150 -21.84 -3.64 1.20
C ALA A 150 -20.56 -3.25 1.97
N ARG A 151 -19.85 -4.23 2.58
CA ARG A 151 -18.60 -3.99 3.30
C ARG A 151 -17.47 -3.56 2.37
N CYS A 152 -17.23 -4.31 1.30
CA CYS A 152 -16.19 -3.98 0.32
C CYS A 152 -16.52 -2.69 -0.43
N THR A 153 -17.81 -2.41 -0.69
CA THR A 153 -18.24 -1.12 -1.25
C THR A 153 -17.81 0.05 -0.37
N GLY A 154 -18.08 -0.03 0.95
CA GLY A 154 -17.61 0.99 1.91
C GLY A 154 -16.08 1.10 1.94
N GLU A 155 -15.37 -0.02 2.06
CA GLU A 155 -13.91 -0.09 2.14
C GLU A 155 -13.23 0.57 0.94
N PHE A 156 -13.56 0.15 -0.27
CA PHE A 156 -12.87 0.63 -1.46
C PHE A 156 -13.30 2.03 -1.88
N ASN A 157 -14.56 2.43 -1.66
CA ASN A 157 -14.97 3.82 -1.86
C ASN A 157 -14.27 4.75 -0.85
N ALA A 158 -14.28 4.42 0.43
CA ALA A 158 -13.64 5.23 1.44
C ALA A 158 -12.12 5.30 1.24
N ALA A 159 -11.47 4.21 0.83
CA ALA A 159 -10.05 4.21 0.51
C ALA A 159 -9.73 5.11 -0.69
N ALA A 160 -10.50 5.02 -1.77
CA ALA A 160 -10.33 5.87 -2.96
C ALA A 160 -10.51 7.36 -2.62
N ILE A 161 -11.58 7.70 -1.91
CA ILE A 161 -11.87 9.09 -1.47
C ILE A 161 -10.73 9.59 -0.57
N SER A 162 -10.26 8.76 0.38
CA SER A 162 -9.19 9.11 1.31
C SER A 162 -7.86 9.33 0.59
N LEU A 163 -7.49 8.49 -0.38
CA LEU A 163 -6.27 8.66 -1.18
C LEU A 163 -6.31 9.96 -2.00
N ILE A 164 -7.47 10.26 -2.64
CA ILE A 164 -7.68 11.51 -3.36
C ILE A 164 -7.55 12.70 -2.40
N PHE A 165 -8.22 12.64 -1.25
CA PHE A 165 -8.13 13.68 -0.23
C PHE A 165 -6.69 13.92 0.23
N PHE A 166 -5.92 12.86 0.53
CA PHE A 166 -4.52 12.98 0.93
C PHE A 166 -3.64 13.54 -0.18
N ALA A 167 -3.88 13.18 -1.42
CA ALA A 167 -3.13 13.72 -2.55
C ALA A 167 -3.22 15.26 -2.61
N PHE A 168 -4.41 15.82 -2.37
CA PHE A 168 -4.63 17.26 -2.34
C PHE A 168 -4.22 17.93 -1.00
N ALA A 169 -4.58 17.30 0.14
CA ALA A 169 -4.43 17.93 1.45
C ALA A 169 -3.07 17.71 2.12
N SER A 170 -2.31 16.70 1.68
CA SER A 170 -1.06 16.28 2.34
C SER A 170 0.15 16.26 1.41
N GLY A 171 -0.04 16.26 0.08
CA GLY A 171 1.05 16.31 -0.89
C GLY A 171 2.10 15.22 -0.65
N LYS A 172 3.38 15.62 -0.48
CA LYS A 172 4.50 14.67 -0.27
C LYS A 172 4.82 14.42 1.22
N LYS A 173 3.84 14.57 2.12
CA LYS A 173 4.03 14.24 3.53
C LYS A 173 4.13 12.73 3.70
N SER A 174 5.19 12.28 4.39
CA SER A 174 5.53 10.87 4.54
C SER A 174 5.47 10.37 5.98
N GLY A 175 5.14 11.25 6.95
CA GLY A 175 5.01 10.86 8.34
C GLY A 175 3.73 10.06 8.60
N PHE A 176 3.88 8.90 9.28
CA PHE A 176 2.74 8.09 9.71
C PHE A 176 1.93 8.76 10.82
N PRO A 177 0.64 8.39 10.98
CA PRO A 177 -0.17 8.84 12.10
C PRO A 177 0.51 8.52 13.44
N GLY A 178 0.58 9.51 14.36
CA GLY A 178 1.08 9.24 15.70
C GLY A 178 0.15 8.31 16.47
N TRP A 179 0.61 7.73 17.60
CA TRP A 179 -0.14 6.73 18.36
C TRP A 179 -1.56 7.18 18.75
N ARG A 180 -1.76 8.47 19.07
CA ARG A 180 -3.08 9.03 19.41
C ARG A 180 -4.07 8.98 18.23
N LEU A 181 -3.59 9.20 17.01
CA LEU A 181 -4.36 9.05 15.77
C LEU A 181 -4.40 7.59 15.30
N GLY A 182 -3.41 6.79 15.66
CA GLY A 182 -3.38 5.37 15.41
C GLY A 182 -4.49 4.61 16.13
N ALA A 183 -4.86 5.05 17.34
CA ALA A 183 -5.91 4.38 18.12
C ALA A 183 -7.27 4.30 17.41
N PRO A 184 -7.87 5.41 16.88
CA PRO A 184 -9.11 5.31 16.10
C PRO A 184 -8.95 4.50 14.81
N LEU A 185 -7.78 4.53 14.16
CA LEU A 185 -7.53 3.70 12.97
C LEU A 185 -7.49 2.21 13.32
N ILE A 186 -6.87 1.85 14.45
CA ILE A 186 -6.90 0.48 14.98
C ILE A 186 -8.33 0.09 15.35
N LEU A 187 -9.12 0.99 15.94
CA LEU A 187 -10.51 0.73 16.25
C LEU A 187 -11.34 0.44 14.98
N PHE A 188 -11.12 1.18 13.89
CA PHE A 188 -11.75 0.89 12.60
C PHE A 188 -11.37 -0.50 12.07
N PHE A 189 -10.10 -0.85 12.15
CA PHE A 189 -9.63 -2.19 11.77
C PHE A 189 -10.27 -3.29 12.61
N LEU A 190 -10.33 -3.11 13.93
CA LEU A 190 -10.95 -4.08 14.85
C LEU A 190 -12.46 -4.18 14.61
N ALA A 191 -13.16 -3.07 14.40
CA ALA A 191 -14.60 -3.05 14.08
C ALA A 191 -14.88 -3.82 12.77
N PHE A 192 -14.06 -3.61 11.73
CA PHE A 192 -14.14 -4.37 10.48
C PHE A 192 -13.93 -5.87 10.70
N GLY A 193 -12.91 -6.25 11.47
CA GLY A 193 -12.62 -7.65 11.80
C GLY A 193 -13.74 -8.32 12.61
N LEU A 194 -14.26 -7.63 13.61
CA LEU A 194 -15.37 -8.11 14.44
C LEU A 194 -16.67 -8.27 13.63
N ASP A 195 -17.03 -7.27 12.81
CA ASP A 195 -18.20 -7.38 11.94
C ASP A 195 -18.00 -8.50 10.90
N GLY A 196 -16.78 -8.66 10.37
CA GLY A 196 -16.41 -9.74 9.46
C GLY A 196 -16.62 -11.11 10.08
N SER A 197 -16.04 -11.33 11.24
CA SER A 197 -16.12 -12.60 11.97
C SER A 197 -17.55 -12.93 12.40
N ASN A 198 -18.29 -11.94 12.93
CA ASN A 198 -19.70 -12.11 13.29
C ASN A 198 -20.57 -12.46 12.07
N SER A 199 -20.36 -11.77 10.95
CA SER A 199 -21.08 -12.03 9.70
C SER A 199 -20.77 -13.41 9.12
N TYR A 200 -19.50 -13.86 9.24
CA TYR A 200 -19.10 -15.19 8.78
C TYR A 200 -19.68 -16.28 9.66
N LEU A 201 -19.63 -16.11 11.00
CA LEU A 201 -20.27 -17.02 11.95
C LEU A 201 -21.77 -17.16 11.68
N TYR A 202 -22.45 -16.05 11.40
CA TYR A 202 -23.87 -16.06 11.06
C TYR A 202 -24.14 -16.89 9.80
N LEU A 203 -23.27 -16.80 8.78
CA LEU A 203 -23.37 -17.61 7.58
C LEU A 203 -23.16 -19.11 7.85
N LEU A 204 -22.12 -19.46 8.61
CA LEU A 204 -21.83 -20.85 8.98
C LEU A 204 -23.01 -21.51 9.71
N LYS A 205 -23.73 -20.76 10.54
CA LYS A 205 -24.95 -21.27 11.20
C LYS A 205 -26.10 -21.52 10.25
N GLN A 206 -26.18 -20.75 9.16
CA GLN A 206 -27.21 -20.97 8.14
C GLN A 206 -26.93 -22.24 7.31
N THR A 207 -25.64 -22.51 7.01
CA THR A 207 -25.22 -23.66 6.20
C THR A 207 -25.01 -24.92 7.03
N SER A 208 -24.63 -24.79 8.30
CA SER A 208 -24.33 -25.91 9.22
C SER A 208 -24.81 -25.57 10.64
N PRO A 209 -26.13 -25.63 10.90
CA PRO A 209 -26.73 -25.20 12.16
C PRO A 209 -26.16 -25.87 13.41
N ASP A 210 -25.87 -27.16 13.32
CA ASP A 210 -25.44 -27.98 14.47
C ASP A 210 -23.98 -27.72 14.88
N ALA A 211 -23.11 -27.39 13.90
CA ALA A 211 -21.68 -27.23 14.15
C ALA A 211 -21.35 -26.00 15.03
N PHE A 212 -22.17 -24.95 14.97
CA PHE A 212 -21.89 -23.65 15.61
C PHE A 212 -23.00 -23.20 16.57
N LYS A 213 -23.89 -24.10 16.99
CA LYS A 213 -25.07 -23.79 17.82
C LYS A 213 -24.72 -23.08 19.13
N ASN A 214 -23.63 -23.46 19.76
CA ASN A 214 -23.22 -22.98 21.08
C ASN A 214 -22.47 -21.63 21.07
N ILE A 215 -22.11 -21.08 19.89
CA ILE A 215 -21.40 -19.82 19.79
C ILE A 215 -22.40 -18.71 19.48
N PRO A 216 -22.69 -17.76 20.39
CA PRO A 216 -23.66 -16.71 20.11
C PRO A 216 -23.14 -15.73 19.04
N ASN A 217 -24.03 -15.23 18.18
CA ASN A 217 -23.72 -14.06 17.37
C ASN A 217 -23.80 -12.80 18.24
N LEU A 218 -22.91 -11.84 18.01
CA LEU A 218 -22.91 -10.56 18.72
C LEU A 218 -24.16 -9.74 18.36
N TYR A 219 -24.58 -9.79 17.10
CA TYR A 219 -25.75 -9.12 16.56
C TYR A 219 -26.17 -9.75 15.23
N ILE A 220 -27.36 -9.44 14.75
CA ILE A 220 -27.80 -9.81 13.40
C ILE A 220 -27.11 -8.90 12.38
N PRO A 221 -26.25 -9.46 11.47
CA PRO A 221 -25.54 -8.66 10.51
C PRO A 221 -26.47 -7.90 9.56
N ASN A 222 -26.19 -6.62 9.34
CA ASN A 222 -26.98 -5.76 8.44
C ASN A 222 -26.08 -4.99 7.44
N ALA A 223 -26.66 -4.46 6.38
CA ALA A 223 -25.93 -3.74 5.32
C ALA A 223 -25.30 -2.45 5.84
N THR A 224 -25.97 -1.72 6.74
CA THR A 224 -25.47 -0.45 7.29
C THR A 224 -24.19 -0.64 8.09
N LEU A 225 -24.16 -1.60 9.03
CA LEU A 225 -22.95 -1.87 9.81
C LEU A 225 -21.78 -2.37 8.92
N ARG A 226 -22.09 -3.22 7.93
CA ARG A 226 -21.08 -3.65 6.95
C ARG A 226 -20.51 -2.48 6.18
N LEU A 227 -21.34 -1.55 5.72
CA LEU A 227 -20.92 -0.35 5.00
C LEU A 227 -20.00 0.51 5.88
N LEU A 228 -20.47 0.87 7.09
CA LEU A 228 -19.74 1.74 8.01
C LEU A 228 -18.40 1.14 8.47
N THR A 229 -18.38 -0.15 8.82
CA THR A 229 -17.14 -0.84 9.21
C THR A 229 -16.17 -0.96 8.03
N GLY A 230 -16.69 -1.18 6.81
CA GLY A 230 -15.92 -1.13 5.59
C GLY A 230 -15.30 0.24 5.34
N SER A 231 -16.10 1.29 5.45
CA SER A 231 -15.65 2.68 5.27
C SER A 231 -14.58 3.07 6.29
N GLY A 232 -14.72 2.67 7.56
CA GLY A 232 -13.67 2.85 8.57
C GLY A 232 -12.36 2.16 8.18
N MET A 233 -12.44 0.92 7.69
CA MET A 233 -11.27 0.17 7.19
C MET A 233 -10.60 0.87 6.00
N GLY A 234 -11.38 1.39 5.05
CA GLY A 234 -10.88 2.16 3.91
C GLY A 234 -10.09 3.40 4.33
N ILE A 235 -10.58 4.17 5.33
CA ILE A 235 -9.85 5.31 5.92
C ILE A 235 -8.52 4.83 6.52
N ALA A 236 -8.55 3.75 7.30
CA ALA A 236 -7.37 3.21 7.98
C ALA A 236 -6.31 2.76 6.97
N LEU A 237 -6.71 2.01 5.93
CA LEU A 237 -5.82 1.55 4.85
C LEU A 237 -5.17 2.73 4.13
N ALA A 238 -5.95 3.72 3.69
CA ALA A 238 -5.42 4.88 2.99
C ALA A 238 -4.48 5.71 3.87
N SER A 239 -4.77 5.82 5.17
CA SER A 239 -3.95 6.56 6.14
C SER A 239 -2.57 5.95 6.36
N ILE A 240 -2.40 4.66 6.09
CA ILE A 240 -1.13 3.93 6.16
C ILE A 240 -0.47 3.87 4.77
N LEU A 241 -1.26 3.56 3.74
CA LEU A 241 -0.76 3.36 2.39
C LEU A 241 -0.19 4.65 1.79
N PHE A 242 -0.84 5.81 2.04
CA PHE A 242 -0.42 7.08 1.47
C PHE A 242 0.98 7.52 1.94
N PRO A 243 1.30 7.59 3.25
CA PRO A 243 2.66 7.93 3.69
C PRO A 243 3.68 6.86 3.30
N ALA A 244 3.32 5.57 3.29
CA ALA A 244 4.19 4.49 2.81
C ALA A 244 4.56 4.68 1.32
N PHE A 245 3.56 4.99 0.48
CA PHE A 245 3.78 5.31 -0.92
C PHE A 245 4.71 6.51 -1.09
N ASN A 246 4.48 7.60 -0.35
CA ASN A 246 5.34 8.77 -0.40
C ASN A 246 6.79 8.46 0.01
N GLN A 247 6.99 7.62 1.03
CA GLN A 247 8.33 7.19 1.46
C GLN A 247 9.03 6.33 0.41
N THR A 248 8.29 5.46 -0.27
CA THR A 248 8.87 4.55 -1.28
C THR A 248 9.22 5.29 -2.57
N VAL A 249 8.44 6.27 -2.95
CA VAL A 249 8.50 6.86 -4.30
C VAL A 249 9.39 8.10 -4.36
N TRP A 250 9.14 9.07 -3.46
CA TRP A 250 9.71 10.40 -3.64
C TRP A 250 11.12 10.52 -3.11
N LYS A 251 12.02 11.10 -3.90
CA LYS A 251 13.38 11.44 -3.48
C LYS A 251 13.41 12.47 -2.35
N THR A 252 12.44 13.38 -2.34
CA THR A 252 12.31 14.39 -1.28
C THR A 252 10.89 14.34 -0.73
N THR A 253 10.78 14.03 0.56
CA THR A 253 9.51 14.00 1.30
C THR A 253 9.55 14.96 2.47
N SER A 254 8.40 15.42 2.92
CA SER A 254 8.26 16.10 4.21
C SER A 254 8.05 15.06 5.31
N PRO A 255 8.83 15.06 6.40
CA PRO A 255 8.65 14.13 7.51
C PRO A 255 7.38 14.42 8.35
N GLU A 256 6.65 15.48 8.01
CA GLU A 256 5.39 15.82 8.64
C GLU A 256 4.35 14.71 8.45
N ARG A 257 3.44 14.59 9.43
CA ARG A 257 2.36 13.62 9.37
C ARG A 257 1.39 13.92 8.23
N ALA A 258 1.06 12.89 7.44
CA ALA A 258 0.09 13.02 6.37
C ALA A 258 -1.33 13.27 6.92
N LEU A 259 -1.67 12.64 8.06
CA LEU A 259 -2.96 12.74 8.75
C LEU A 259 -2.81 13.50 10.07
N ASP A 260 -3.73 14.43 10.33
CA ASP A 260 -3.98 15.12 11.59
C ASP A 260 -5.46 15.00 12.00
N TRP A 261 -5.82 15.44 13.21
CA TRP A 261 -7.19 15.34 13.72
C TRP A 261 -8.24 16.07 12.87
N LYS A 262 -7.88 17.23 12.30
CA LYS A 262 -8.79 17.99 11.43
C LYS A 262 -9.07 17.23 10.15
N LYS A 263 -8.02 16.69 9.52
CA LYS A 263 -8.15 15.89 8.30
C LYS A 263 -8.92 14.60 8.56
N LEU A 264 -8.70 13.93 9.70
CA LEU A 264 -9.47 12.74 10.06
C LEU A 264 -10.94 13.07 10.23
N ALA A 265 -11.28 14.14 10.94
CA ALA A 265 -12.66 14.57 11.12
C ALA A 265 -13.33 14.93 9.78
N MET A 266 -12.62 15.66 8.89
CA MET A 266 -13.11 15.99 7.55
C MET A 266 -13.35 14.72 6.71
N LEU A 267 -12.41 13.77 6.72
CA LEU A 267 -12.54 12.50 6.00
C LEU A 267 -13.74 11.70 6.50
N VAL A 268 -13.85 11.53 7.82
CA VAL A 268 -14.99 10.83 8.43
C VAL A 268 -16.29 11.52 8.05
N GLY A 269 -16.37 12.85 8.09
CA GLY A 269 -17.55 13.60 7.68
C GLY A 269 -17.92 13.39 6.20
N ILE A 270 -16.94 13.46 5.29
CA ILE A 270 -17.17 13.23 3.86
C ILE A 270 -17.65 11.80 3.61
N ILE A 271 -16.99 10.81 4.23
CA ILE A 271 -17.30 9.40 4.01
C ILE A 271 -18.66 9.04 4.61
N LEU A 272 -19.00 9.55 5.80
CA LEU A 272 -20.34 9.37 6.38
C LEU A 272 -21.43 9.96 5.49
N LEU A 273 -21.19 11.12 4.86
CA LEU A 273 -22.13 11.69 3.90
C LEU A 273 -22.32 10.76 2.68
N VAL A 274 -21.21 10.20 2.16
CA VAL A 274 -21.28 9.24 1.04
C VAL A 274 -22.01 7.97 1.48
N ASP A 275 -21.73 7.44 2.68
CA ASP A 275 -22.41 6.27 3.22
C ASP A 275 -23.92 6.52 3.39
N LEU A 276 -24.32 7.70 3.88
CA LEU A 276 -25.72 8.09 3.97
C LEU A 276 -26.40 8.13 2.59
N LEU A 277 -25.70 8.65 1.56
CA LEU A 277 -26.21 8.64 0.20
C LEU A 277 -26.34 7.21 -0.34
N ILE A 278 -25.39 6.31 -0.07
CA ILE A 278 -25.48 4.89 -0.44
C ILE A 278 -26.69 4.22 0.19
N LEU A 279 -26.95 4.52 1.47
CA LEU A 279 -28.09 3.96 2.22
C LEU A 279 -29.47 4.47 1.74
N THR A 280 -29.53 5.46 0.84
CA THR A 280 -30.79 5.84 0.17
C THR A 280 -31.26 4.80 -0.84
N ASP A 281 -30.39 3.84 -1.22
CA ASP A 281 -30.63 2.79 -2.20
C ASP A 281 -31.03 3.32 -3.60
N SER A 282 -30.77 4.61 -3.85
CA SER A 282 -31.09 5.26 -5.12
C SER A 282 -30.16 4.77 -6.25
N PRO A 283 -30.72 4.30 -7.38
CA PRO A 283 -29.90 3.91 -8.54
C PRO A 283 -28.96 5.01 -9.05
N LEU A 284 -29.37 6.28 -8.92
CA LEU A 284 -28.58 7.44 -9.28
C LEU A 284 -27.28 7.54 -8.48
N VAL A 285 -27.31 7.13 -7.21
CA VAL A 285 -26.16 7.08 -6.30
C VAL A 285 -25.38 5.78 -6.48
N LEU A 286 -26.08 4.66 -6.53
CA LEU A 286 -25.45 3.34 -6.56
C LEU A 286 -24.65 3.08 -7.83
N TYR A 287 -25.08 3.65 -8.99
CA TYR A 287 -24.34 3.48 -10.24
C TYR A 287 -22.92 4.09 -10.18
N PRO A 288 -22.70 5.39 -9.85
CA PRO A 288 -21.36 5.92 -9.70
C PRO A 288 -20.57 5.26 -8.55
N VAL A 289 -21.23 4.86 -7.45
CA VAL A 289 -20.62 4.14 -6.34
C VAL A 289 -20.07 2.78 -6.78
N ALA A 290 -20.80 2.05 -7.61
CA ALA A 290 -20.36 0.77 -8.18
C ALA A 290 -19.06 0.92 -8.99
N ILE A 291 -18.97 1.98 -9.82
CA ILE A 291 -17.79 2.26 -10.62
C ILE A 291 -16.63 2.74 -9.72
N LEU A 292 -16.90 3.66 -8.78
CA LEU A 292 -15.90 4.20 -7.88
C LEU A 292 -15.30 3.11 -6.99
N SER A 293 -16.11 2.17 -6.49
CA SER A 293 -15.63 1.06 -5.67
C SER A 293 -14.70 0.12 -6.47
N ALA A 294 -15.07 -0.22 -7.70
CA ALA A 294 -14.21 -1.03 -8.57
C ALA A 294 -12.90 -0.30 -8.94
N LEU A 295 -12.97 1.00 -9.25
CA LEU A 295 -11.78 1.83 -9.46
C LEU A 295 -10.93 1.94 -8.19
N GLY A 296 -11.55 1.97 -7.01
CA GLY A 296 -10.88 1.95 -5.72
C GLY A 296 -10.05 0.69 -5.53
N VAL A 297 -10.61 -0.49 -5.84
CA VAL A 297 -9.88 -1.77 -5.87
C VAL A 297 -8.67 -1.67 -6.79
N LEU A 298 -8.89 -1.28 -8.03
CA LEU A 298 -7.83 -1.22 -9.04
C LEU A 298 -6.73 -0.23 -8.65
N THR A 299 -7.10 0.91 -8.07
CA THR A 299 -6.15 1.93 -7.60
C THR A 299 -5.30 1.41 -6.44
N LEU A 300 -5.91 0.79 -5.43
CA LEU A 300 -5.18 0.22 -4.29
C LEU A 300 -4.20 -0.85 -4.73
N LEU A 301 -4.65 -1.79 -5.57
CA LEU A 301 -3.78 -2.84 -6.11
C LEU A 301 -2.64 -2.25 -6.95
N THR A 302 -2.95 -1.29 -7.81
CA THR A 302 -1.93 -0.60 -8.63
C THR A 302 -0.89 0.07 -7.76
N ILE A 303 -1.26 0.79 -6.70
CA ILE A 303 -0.33 1.44 -5.78
C ILE A 303 0.56 0.41 -5.09
N VAL A 304 -0.02 -0.66 -4.54
CA VAL A 304 0.72 -1.73 -3.85
C VAL A 304 1.70 -2.41 -4.80
N PHE A 305 1.27 -2.79 -6.00
CA PHE A 305 2.15 -3.41 -6.98
C PHE A 305 3.19 -2.45 -7.54
N THR A 306 2.88 -1.15 -7.65
CA THR A 306 3.87 -0.13 -8.02
C THR A 306 4.98 -0.04 -6.96
N MET A 307 4.62 0.00 -5.68
CA MET A 307 5.61 0.00 -4.60
C MET A 307 6.45 -1.29 -4.62
N THR A 308 5.82 -2.44 -4.77
CA THR A 308 6.50 -3.75 -4.90
C THR A 308 7.47 -3.75 -6.10
N TRP A 309 7.03 -3.23 -7.24
CA TRP A 309 7.87 -3.09 -8.44
C TRP A 309 9.09 -2.22 -8.17
N LEU A 310 8.91 -1.05 -7.54
CA LEU A 310 10.00 -0.14 -7.19
C LEU A 310 11.02 -0.80 -6.26
N MET A 311 10.54 -1.56 -5.25
CA MET A 311 11.40 -2.31 -4.33
C MET A 311 12.20 -3.40 -5.06
N ILE A 312 11.56 -4.18 -5.94
CA ILE A 312 12.24 -5.21 -6.74
C ILE A 312 13.29 -4.58 -7.66
N MET A 313 12.95 -3.46 -8.33
CA MET A 313 13.83 -2.76 -9.25
C MET A 313 14.85 -1.84 -8.56
N ARG A 314 14.81 -1.73 -7.23
CA ARG A 314 15.66 -0.83 -6.42
C ARG A 314 15.61 0.62 -6.90
N GLN A 315 14.44 1.06 -7.28
CA GLN A 315 14.15 2.43 -7.70
C GLN A 315 13.40 3.23 -6.63
N GLU A 316 13.59 2.86 -5.37
CA GLU A 316 13.02 3.57 -4.24
C GLU A 316 13.64 4.96 -4.13
N ASN A 317 12.83 5.94 -3.72
CA ASN A 317 13.27 7.33 -3.53
C ASN A 317 13.94 7.94 -4.77
N ALA A 318 13.57 7.51 -5.98
CA ALA A 318 14.22 7.95 -7.21
C ALA A 318 13.50 9.11 -7.90
N PHE A 319 12.22 9.36 -7.60
CA PHE A 319 11.36 10.21 -8.39
C PHE A 319 11.15 11.59 -7.78
N HIS A 320 11.12 12.62 -8.64
CA HIS A 320 10.82 14.00 -8.25
C HIS A 320 9.39 14.41 -8.62
N ARG A 321 8.87 13.88 -9.74
CA ARG A 321 7.56 14.26 -10.32
C ARG A 321 6.76 13.01 -10.71
N LEU A 322 5.43 13.13 -10.68
CA LEU A 322 4.52 12.05 -11.09
C LEU A 322 4.75 11.58 -12.53
N ASN A 323 5.11 12.51 -13.44
CA ASN A 323 5.36 12.17 -14.84
C ASN A 323 6.55 11.20 -15.04
N GLU A 324 7.46 11.14 -14.09
CA GLU A 324 8.60 10.21 -14.13
C GLU A 324 8.17 8.79 -13.77
N MET A 325 7.00 8.63 -13.13
CA MET A 325 6.50 7.36 -12.59
C MET A 325 5.62 6.56 -13.56
N TRP A 326 5.46 6.99 -14.81
CA TRP A 326 4.57 6.31 -15.75
C TRP A 326 4.91 4.81 -15.94
N MET A 327 6.21 4.45 -16.00
CA MET A 327 6.64 3.05 -16.12
C MET A 327 6.32 2.23 -14.86
N PRO A 328 6.70 2.65 -13.63
CA PRO A 328 6.31 1.95 -12.41
C PRO A 328 4.79 1.82 -12.24
N PHE A 329 4.02 2.86 -12.55
CA PHE A 329 2.56 2.79 -12.51
C PHE A 329 2.00 1.81 -13.54
N LEU A 330 2.54 1.82 -14.75
CA LEU A 330 2.16 0.86 -15.78
C LEU A 330 2.48 -0.57 -15.36
N ALA A 331 3.65 -0.80 -14.74
CA ALA A 331 4.00 -2.11 -14.18
C ALA A 331 3.03 -2.53 -13.07
N GLY A 332 2.73 -1.64 -12.14
CA GLY A 332 1.77 -1.90 -11.07
C GLY A 332 0.38 -2.23 -11.60
N LEU A 333 -0.12 -1.45 -12.56
CA LEU A 333 -1.41 -1.69 -13.22
C LEU A 333 -1.42 -3.03 -13.98
N THR A 334 -0.34 -3.34 -14.69
CA THR A 334 -0.20 -4.62 -15.41
C THR A 334 -0.31 -5.80 -14.44
N LEU A 335 0.43 -5.75 -13.33
CA LEU A 335 0.40 -6.79 -12.29
C LEU A 335 -0.99 -6.89 -11.64
N ALA A 336 -1.64 -5.76 -11.38
CA ALA A 336 -3.00 -5.73 -10.83
C ALA A 336 -4.00 -6.42 -11.79
N LEU A 337 -3.97 -6.08 -13.08
CA LEU A 337 -4.85 -6.68 -14.07
C LEU A 337 -4.57 -8.17 -14.28
N LEU A 338 -3.30 -8.58 -14.30
CA LEU A 338 -2.92 -9.99 -14.38
C LEU A 338 -3.44 -10.79 -13.17
N MET A 339 -3.28 -10.23 -11.96
CA MET A 339 -3.79 -10.85 -10.74
C MET A 339 -5.33 -10.97 -10.79
N ILE A 340 -6.03 -9.90 -11.16
CA ILE A 340 -7.50 -9.90 -11.30
C ILE A 340 -7.91 -10.97 -12.31
N SER A 341 -7.32 -10.97 -13.51
CA SER A 341 -7.66 -11.94 -14.56
C SER A 341 -7.38 -13.39 -14.14
N ALA A 342 -6.28 -13.62 -13.43
CA ALA A 342 -5.93 -14.95 -12.95
C ALA A 342 -6.95 -15.46 -11.90
N ILE A 343 -7.35 -14.61 -10.96
CA ILE A 343 -8.36 -14.95 -9.95
C ILE A 343 -9.73 -15.15 -10.61
N ASP A 344 -10.11 -14.29 -11.55
CA ASP A 344 -11.37 -14.38 -12.27
C ASP A 344 -11.47 -15.70 -13.04
N LEU A 345 -10.42 -16.06 -13.79
CA LEU A 345 -10.37 -17.33 -14.53
C LEU A 345 -10.43 -18.54 -13.58
N LEU A 346 -9.64 -18.52 -12.51
CA LEU A 346 -9.63 -19.59 -11.51
C LEU A 346 -11.00 -19.76 -10.89
N ARG A 347 -11.61 -18.67 -10.45
CA ARG A 347 -12.90 -18.70 -9.77
C ARG A 347 -14.03 -19.07 -10.73
N PHE A 348 -14.03 -18.54 -11.95
CA PHE A 348 -15.00 -18.90 -12.97
C PHE A 348 -14.93 -20.38 -13.35
N ASN A 349 -13.72 -20.93 -13.49
CA ASN A 349 -13.54 -22.36 -13.75
C ASN A 349 -14.06 -23.24 -12.61
N LEU A 350 -14.00 -22.76 -11.36
CA LEU A 350 -14.47 -23.51 -10.19
C LEU A 350 -15.99 -23.38 -10.00
N THR A 351 -16.58 -22.23 -10.32
CA THR A 351 -18.00 -21.92 -10.00
C THR A 351 -18.93 -21.96 -11.21
N GLY A 352 -18.39 -21.79 -12.42
CA GLY A 352 -19.16 -21.71 -13.66
C GLY A 352 -19.98 -20.43 -13.80
N THR A 353 -19.86 -19.47 -12.89
CA THR A 353 -20.70 -18.26 -12.85
C THR A 353 -19.92 -17.01 -12.45
N TRP A 354 -20.33 -15.85 -12.98
CA TRP A 354 -19.91 -14.53 -12.53
C TRP A 354 -20.69 -14.00 -11.31
N GLY A 355 -21.68 -14.75 -10.84
CA GLY A 355 -22.41 -14.45 -9.62
C GLY A 355 -21.59 -14.59 -8.33
N GLY A 356 -22.25 -14.39 -7.20
CA GLY A 356 -21.67 -14.69 -5.88
C GLY A 356 -21.46 -16.20 -5.71
N ILE A 357 -20.73 -16.57 -4.67
CA ILE A 357 -20.61 -17.98 -4.27
C ILE A 357 -22.02 -18.45 -3.89
N PRO A 358 -22.60 -19.45 -4.58
CA PRO A 358 -23.88 -20.00 -4.19
C PRO A 358 -23.73 -20.58 -2.78
N LEU A 359 -24.53 -20.05 -1.87
CA LEU A 359 -24.72 -20.64 -0.56
C LEU A 359 -25.73 -21.77 -0.78
N GLY A 360 -25.22 -23.00 -0.93
CA GLY A 360 -26.00 -24.19 -1.20
C GLY A 360 -27.12 -24.48 -0.21
#